data_435cb9a5f85b06e9c7cd6d4631d78edc
#
_entry.id   435cb9a5f85b06e9c7cd6d4631d78edc
#
_cell.length_a   1.000
_cell.length_b   1.000
_cell.length_c   1.000
_cell.angle_alpha   90.00
_cell.angle_beta   90.00
_cell.angle_gamma   90.00
#
_symmetry.space_group_name_H-M   'P 1'
#
loop_
_entity.id
_entity.type
_entity.pdbx_description
1 polymer ?
#
loop_
_entity_poly.entity_id
_entity_poly.type
_entity_poly.pdbx_seq_one_letter_code
_entity_poly.pdbx_strand_id
1 'polypeptide(L)'
;EAVDAGAQFIVSPGLNPAVVEWCLSNGIPVTPGCITPTEIEKALSYGLKILKFFPADVYGGVKGCKALFGPYKSEGVSFIPTGGVDLGNLKDYVGQPFIHAVGGGFLCRTDDLAAHNFEAITTTAKKAVEILLGFEFDHMGINADSPEKSEETAGLFEKAFGFVPKFGNSSNFAGPSLEITKFPGLGQNGHIAVKTNSMPRAIHYLSRRGVEVDMETAKYKGDKMIAVYLKEEYAGFAVHLLEK
;
A
#
# COMPACT_ATOMS: atom_id res chain seq x y z
N GLU A 1 -6.20 1.58 -32.86
CA GLU A 1 -7.31 2.47 -32.41
C GLU A 1 -7.09 2.98 -30.98
N ALA A 2 -7.06 2.08 -29.92
CA ALA A 2 -6.91 2.55 -28.53
C ALA A 2 -5.59 3.30 -28.31
N VAL A 3 -4.49 2.77 -28.83
CA VAL A 3 -3.16 3.41 -28.75
C VAL A 3 -3.11 4.69 -29.58
N ASP A 4 -3.73 4.71 -30.75
CA ASP A 4 -3.84 5.91 -31.59
C ASP A 4 -4.66 7.02 -30.90
N ALA A 5 -5.60 6.61 -30.03
CA ALA A 5 -6.39 7.50 -29.17
C ALA A 5 -5.65 7.92 -27.88
N GLY A 6 -4.38 7.51 -27.71
CA GLY A 6 -3.54 7.92 -26.58
C GLY A 6 -3.46 6.93 -25.42
N ALA A 7 -3.96 5.69 -25.57
CA ALA A 7 -3.79 4.68 -24.51
C ALA A 7 -2.30 4.32 -24.33
N GLN A 8 -1.83 4.36 -23.08
CA GLN A 8 -0.44 4.08 -22.73
C GLN A 8 -0.21 2.61 -22.39
N PHE A 9 -1.25 1.85 -22.12
CA PHE A 9 -1.23 0.41 -21.87
C PHE A 9 -2.58 -0.22 -22.25
N ILE A 10 -2.58 -1.53 -22.47
CA ILE A 10 -3.78 -2.30 -22.85
C ILE A 10 -4.13 -3.31 -21.74
N VAL A 11 -5.43 -3.39 -21.42
CA VAL A 11 -5.98 -4.41 -20.52
C VAL A 11 -7.05 -5.18 -21.26
N SER A 12 -7.02 -6.50 -21.21
CA SER A 12 -8.03 -7.35 -21.86
C SER A 12 -8.68 -8.33 -20.88
N PRO A 13 -9.93 -8.77 -21.11
CA PRO A 13 -10.61 -9.71 -20.20
C PRO A 13 -10.00 -11.11 -20.22
N GLY A 14 -9.34 -11.49 -21.29
CA GLY A 14 -8.65 -12.77 -21.47
C GLY A 14 -7.35 -12.61 -22.24
N LEU A 15 -6.58 -13.69 -22.35
CA LEU A 15 -5.33 -13.73 -23.11
C LEU A 15 -5.61 -14.04 -24.57
N ASN A 16 -5.57 -12.99 -25.41
CA ASN A 16 -5.60 -13.14 -26.86
C ASN A 16 -4.18 -13.01 -27.42
N PRO A 17 -3.58 -14.10 -27.99
CA PRO A 17 -2.21 -14.04 -28.50
C PRO A 17 -1.95 -12.93 -29.50
N ALA A 18 -2.87 -12.70 -30.45
CA ALA A 18 -2.70 -11.67 -31.46
C ALA A 18 -2.62 -10.25 -30.87
N VAL A 19 -3.43 -9.97 -29.84
CA VAL A 19 -3.39 -8.68 -29.13
C VAL A 19 -2.09 -8.56 -28.34
N VAL A 20 -1.69 -9.60 -27.62
CA VAL A 20 -0.45 -9.60 -26.82
C VAL A 20 0.77 -9.39 -27.72
N GLU A 21 0.88 -10.17 -28.80
CA GLU A 21 2.00 -10.09 -29.73
C GLU A 21 2.08 -8.72 -30.42
N TRP A 22 0.93 -8.17 -30.81
CA TRP A 22 0.88 -6.82 -31.37
C TRP A 22 1.37 -5.77 -30.35
N CYS A 23 0.88 -5.84 -29.11
CA CYS A 23 1.30 -4.90 -28.08
C CYS A 23 2.81 -4.98 -27.82
N LEU A 24 3.35 -6.19 -27.66
CA LEU A 24 4.78 -6.39 -27.42
C LEU A 24 5.64 -5.90 -28.58
N SER A 25 5.22 -6.18 -29.83
CA SER A 25 5.94 -5.72 -31.04
C SER A 25 5.96 -4.19 -31.18
N ASN A 26 4.99 -3.50 -30.59
CA ASN A 26 4.88 -2.04 -30.61
C ASN A 26 5.37 -1.39 -29.29
N GLY A 27 5.94 -2.15 -28.34
CA GLY A 27 6.41 -1.62 -27.07
C GLY A 27 5.29 -1.12 -26.14
N ILE A 28 4.06 -1.60 -26.31
CA ILE A 28 2.89 -1.20 -25.52
C ILE A 28 2.70 -2.19 -24.37
N PRO A 29 2.72 -1.73 -23.10
CA PRO A 29 2.43 -2.61 -21.96
C PRO A 29 1.04 -3.24 -22.09
N VAL A 30 0.93 -4.54 -21.83
CA VAL A 30 -0.31 -5.28 -21.90
C VAL A 30 -0.52 -6.15 -20.68
N THR A 31 -1.75 -6.14 -20.15
CA THR A 31 -2.17 -6.93 -18.99
C THR A 31 -3.34 -7.81 -19.36
N PRO A 32 -3.09 -9.04 -19.88
CA PRO A 32 -4.15 -9.96 -20.28
C PRO A 32 -4.82 -10.61 -19.08
N GLY A 33 -6.10 -10.98 -19.23
CA GLY A 33 -6.84 -11.77 -18.26
C GLY A 33 -6.35 -13.21 -18.22
N CYS A 34 -5.99 -13.71 -17.02
CA CYS A 34 -5.55 -15.07 -16.76
C CYS A 34 -6.15 -15.56 -15.44
N ILE A 35 -6.90 -16.66 -15.50
CA ILE A 35 -7.58 -17.28 -14.33
C ILE A 35 -7.24 -18.76 -14.15
N THR A 36 -6.45 -19.32 -15.06
CA THR A 36 -6.00 -20.70 -15.01
C THR A 36 -4.48 -20.80 -15.09
N PRO A 37 -3.86 -21.87 -14.56
CA PRO A 37 -2.43 -22.12 -14.72
C PRO A 37 -1.97 -22.09 -16.18
N THR A 38 -2.72 -22.70 -17.10
CA THR A 38 -2.37 -22.73 -18.53
C THR A 38 -2.28 -21.32 -19.13
N GLU A 39 -3.19 -20.42 -18.78
CA GLU A 39 -3.16 -19.02 -19.24
C GLU A 39 -1.97 -18.26 -18.62
N ILE A 40 -1.68 -18.51 -17.33
CA ILE A 40 -0.54 -17.91 -16.65
C ILE A 40 0.78 -18.35 -17.32
N GLU A 41 0.96 -19.65 -17.58
CA GLU A 41 2.14 -20.17 -18.27
C GLU A 41 2.28 -19.60 -19.69
N LYS A 42 1.14 -19.45 -20.39
CA LYS A 42 1.13 -18.78 -21.70
C LYS A 42 1.55 -17.30 -21.59
N ALA A 43 1.06 -16.58 -20.60
CA ALA A 43 1.47 -15.19 -20.35
C ALA A 43 2.97 -15.10 -20.00
N LEU A 44 3.48 -16.00 -19.16
CA LEU A 44 4.90 -16.11 -18.83
C LEU A 44 5.77 -16.39 -20.05
N SER A 45 5.30 -17.20 -21.02
CA SER A 45 6.03 -17.43 -22.28
C SER A 45 6.20 -16.15 -23.12
N TYR A 46 5.40 -15.13 -22.91
CA TYR A 46 5.53 -13.78 -23.46
C TYR A 46 6.32 -12.81 -22.56
N GLY A 47 6.82 -13.27 -21.41
CA GLY A 47 7.48 -12.42 -20.42
C GLY A 47 6.53 -11.56 -19.57
N LEU A 48 5.23 -11.81 -19.65
CA LEU A 48 4.23 -11.02 -18.91
C LEU A 48 4.06 -11.58 -17.48
N LYS A 49 4.23 -10.73 -16.49
CA LYS A 49 4.16 -11.09 -15.06
C LYS A 49 3.03 -10.37 -14.31
N ILE A 50 2.50 -9.28 -14.87
CA ILE A 50 1.35 -8.56 -14.33
C ILE A 50 0.11 -8.97 -15.12
N LEU A 51 -0.82 -9.68 -14.47
CA LEU A 51 -1.94 -10.33 -15.11
C LEU A 51 -3.27 -9.82 -14.54
N LYS A 52 -4.25 -9.59 -15.40
CA LYS A 52 -5.60 -9.30 -14.94
C LYS A 52 -6.25 -10.58 -14.42
N PHE A 53 -6.92 -10.50 -13.29
CA PHE A 53 -7.74 -11.58 -12.73
C PHE A 53 -9.22 -11.17 -12.82
N PHE A 54 -9.98 -11.80 -13.74
CA PHE A 54 -11.32 -11.34 -14.09
C PHE A 54 -12.24 -12.48 -14.53
N PRO A 55 -13.53 -12.46 -14.11
CA PRO A 55 -14.10 -11.63 -13.03
C PRO A 55 -13.70 -12.17 -11.65
N ALA A 56 -13.14 -11.28 -10.80
CA ALA A 56 -12.46 -11.68 -9.58
C ALA A 56 -13.41 -12.33 -8.56
N ASP A 57 -14.60 -11.81 -8.36
CA ASP A 57 -15.59 -12.32 -7.42
C ASP A 57 -16.03 -13.75 -7.75
N VAL A 58 -16.25 -14.04 -9.04
CA VAL A 58 -16.65 -15.38 -9.51
C VAL A 58 -15.57 -16.44 -9.28
N TYR A 59 -14.30 -16.03 -9.41
CA TYR A 59 -13.14 -16.93 -9.26
C TYR A 59 -12.50 -16.87 -7.86
N GLY A 60 -13.28 -16.51 -6.83
CA GLY A 60 -12.88 -16.59 -5.43
C GLY A 60 -12.08 -15.40 -4.90
N GLY A 61 -12.03 -14.29 -5.63
CA GLY A 61 -11.44 -13.03 -5.14
C GLY A 61 -9.99 -13.18 -4.70
N VAL A 62 -9.69 -12.63 -3.52
CA VAL A 62 -8.32 -12.71 -2.92
C VAL A 62 -7.86 -14.15 -2.73
N LYS A 63 -8.77 -15.07 -2.35
CA LYS A 63 -8.41 -16.48 -2.15
C LYS A 63 -8.02 -17.15 -3.48
N GLY A 64 -8.72 -16.84 -4.56
CA GLY A 64 -8.40 -17.32 -5.91
C GLY A 64 -7.05 -16.81 -6.37
N CYS A 65 -6.81 -15.50 -6.27
CA CYS A 65 -5.48 -14.92 -6.58
C CYS A 65 -4.36 -15.58 -5.77
N LYS A 66 -4.56 -15.77 -4.46
CA LYS A 66 -3.57 -16.41 -3.57
C LYS A 66 -3.26 -17.86 -3.99
N ALA A 67 -4.28 -18.62 -4.34
CA ALA A 67 -4.12 -20.01 -4.78
C ALA A 67 -3.30 -20.11 -6.07
N LEU A 68 -3.60 -19.25 -7.05
CA LEU A 68 -2.84 -19.19 -8.30
C LEU A 68 -1.43 -18.63 -8.13
N PHE A 69 -1.24 -17.68 -7.21
CA PHE A 69 0.09 -17.11 -6.92
C PHE A 69 1.08 -18.15 -6.41
N GLY A 70 0.60 -19.12 -5.59
CA GLY A 70 1.47 -20.09 -4.93
C GLY A 70 2.51 -20.75 -5.84
N PRO A 71 2.10 -21.41 -6.93
CA PRO A 71 3.02 -22.07 -7.87
C PRO A 71 3.95 -21.10 -8.62
N TYR A 72 3.53 -19.86 -8.84
CA TYR A 72 4.23 -18.88 -9.69
C TYR A 72 4.93 -17.76 -8.89
N LYS A 73 5.05 -17.91 -7.58
CA LYS A 73 5.70 -16.92 -6.71
C LYS A 73 7.14 -16.63 -7.13
N SER A 74 7.90 -17.65 -7.47
CA SER A 74 9.31 -17.54 -7.93
C SER A 74 9.44 -16.83 -9.27
N GLU A 75 8.40 -16.88 -10.11
CA GLU A 75 8.36 -16.20 -11.40
C GLU A 75 8.06 -14.70 -11.28
N GLY A 76 7.65 -14.24 -10.10
CA GLY A 76 7.29 -12.84 -9.86
C GLY A 76 5.93 -12.45 -10.44
N VAL A 77 5.00 -13.39 -10.59
CA VAL A 77 3.62 -13.11 -11.05
C VAL A 77 2.89 -12.27 -10.02
N SER A 78 2.10 -11.31 -10.49
CA SER A 78 1.17 -10.52 -9.69
C SER A 78 -0.13 -10.24 -10.45
N PHE A 79 -1.21 -9.99 -9.71
CA PHE A 79 -2.53 -9.86 -10.30
C PHE A 79 -3.13 -8.47 -10.17
N ILE A 80 -3.98 -8.12 -11.14
CA ILE A 80 -4.90 -6.98 -11.10
C ILE A 80 -6.33 -7.54 -11.05
N PRO A 81 -6.89 -7.82 -9.86
CA PRO A 81 -8.27 -8.26 -9.73
C PRO A 81 -9.23 -7.16 -10.19
N THR A 82 -10.23 -7.58 -10.95
CA THR A 82 -11.27 -6.73 -11.51
C THR A 82 -12.58 -7.52 -11.60
N GLY A 83 -13.72 -6.86 -11.39
CA GLY A 83 -15.03 -7.51 -11.30
C GLY A 83 -15.38 -7.93 -9.88
N GLY A 84 -16.52 -7.42 -9.38
CA GLY A 84 -16.98 -7.64 -8.02
C GLY A 84 -16.14 -6.97 -6.92
N VAL A 85 -15.17 -6.14 -7.28
CA VAL A 85 -14.42 -5.33 -6.32
C VAL A 85 -15.18 -4.03 -6.07
N ASP A 86 -15.30 -3.66 -4.79
CA ASP A 86 -15.93 -2.43 -4.31
C ASP A 86 -15.22 -1.89 -3.05
N LEU A 87 -15.70 -0.77 -2.50
CA LEU A 87 -15.13 -0.18 -1.28
C LEU A 87 -15.23 -1.10 -0.05
N GLY A 88 -16.21 -2.02 0.00
CA GLY A 88 -16.44 -2.92 1.13
C GLY A 88 -15.39 -4.03 1.21
N ASN A 89 -14.95 -4.53 0.05
CA ASN A 89 -13.99 -5.64 -0.04
C ASN A 89 -12.58 -5.22 -0.48
N LEU A 90 -12.38 -3.96 -0.90
CA LEU A 90 -11.10 -3.45 -1.38
C LEU A 90 -9.96 -3.69 -0.38
N LYS A 91 -10.22 -3.54 0.92
CA LYS A 91 -9.24 -3.75 1.99
C LYS A 91 -8.64 -5.15 2.00
N ASP A 92 -9.37 -6.17 1.52
CA ASP A 92 -8.92 -7.57 1.54
C ASP A 92 -7.83 -7.82 0.49
N TYR A 93 -7.80 -7.00 -0.56
CA TYR A 93 -6.78 -7.04 -1.62
C TYR A 93 -5.52 -6.24 -1.27
N VAL A 94 -5.65 -5.26 -0.37
CA VAL A 94 -4.54 -4.36 -0.01
C VAL A 94 -3.49 -5.07 0.84
N GLY A 95 -2.21 -4.77 0.60
CA GLY A 95 -1.09 -5.37 1.34
C GLY A 95 -0.77 -6.82 0.95
N GLN A 96 -1.51 -7.42 0.03
CA GLN A 96 -1.20 -8.75 -0.47
C GLN A 96 -0.01 -8.69 -1.46
N PRO A 97 1.05 -9.50 -1.28
CA PRO A 97 2.26 -9.42 -2.11
C PRO A 97 2.02 -9.80 -3.57
N PHE A 98 0.90 -10.47 -3.85
CA PHE A 98 0.51 -10.91 -5.20
C PHE A 98 -0.50 -9.96 -5.87
N ILE A 99 -0.86 -8.84 -5.25
CA ILE A 99 -1.76 -7.83 -5.83
C ILE A 99 -0.95 -6.62 -6.30
N HIS A 100 -0.84 -6.47 -7.61
CA HIS A 100 -0.16 -5.34 -8.24
C HIS A 100 -0.99 -4.05 -8.17
N ALA A 101 -2.24 -4.15 -8.57
CA ALA A 101 -3.24 -3.07 -8.53
C ALA A 101 -4.64 -3.67 -8.38
N VAL A 102 -5.64 -2.83 -8.22
CA VAL A 102 -7.05 -3.25 -8.20
C VAL A 102 -7.82 -2.36 -9.16
N GLY A 103 -8.71 -2.97 -9.96
CA GLY A 103 -9.60 -2.26 -10.87
C GLY A 103 -11.06 -2.58 -10.60
N GLY A 104 -11.96 -1.64 -10.89
CA GLY A 104 -13.38 -1.89 -10.72
C GLY A 104 -14.26 -0.75 -11.22
N GLY A 105 -15.42 -1.11 -11.77
CA GLY A 105 -16.44 -0.16 -12.22
C GLY A 105 -17.05 0.69 -11.10
N PHE A 106 -16.83 0.28 -9.82
CA PHE A 106 -17.29 1.05 -8.66
C PHE A 106 -16.67 2.45 -8.56
N LEU A 107 -15.47 2.63 -9.13
CA LEU A 107 -14.76 3.92 -9.12
C LEU A 107 -15.46 4.99 -9.98
N CYS A 108 -16.12 4.55 -11.06
CA CYS A 108 -16.79 5.44 -12.00
C CYS A 108 -18.02 4.71 -12.55
N ARG A 109 -19.15 4.82 -11.85
CA ARG A 109 -20.40 4.13 -12.22
C ARG A 109 -21.03 4.79 -13.43
N THR A 110 -21.62 3.98 -14.30
CA THR A 110 -22.30 4.48 -15.50
C THR A 110 -23.43 5.47 -15.16
N ASP A 111 -24.17 5.21 -14.07
CA ASP A 111 -25.26 6.08 -13.62
C ASP A 111 -24.75 7.45 -13.17
N ASP A 112 -23.61 7.47 -12.44
CA ASP A 112 -22.98 8.73 -12.01
C ASP A 112 -22.48 9.53 -13.21
N LEU A 113 -21.91 8.85 -14.22
CA LEU A 113 -21.49 9.49 -15.46
C LEU A 113 -22.68 10.08 -16.22
N ALA A 114 -23.77 9.31 -16.39
CA ALA A 114 -24.98 9.77 -17.08
C ALA A 114 -25.63 10.95 -16.36
N ALA A 115 -25.58 10.96 -15.03
CA ALA A 115 -26.11 12.05 -14.21
C ALA A 115 -25.12 13.23 -14.04
N HIS A 116 -23.92 13.18 -14.64
CA HIS A 116 -22.83 14.15 -14.41
C HIS A 116 -22.46 14.33 -12.94
N ASN A 117 -22.61 13.28 -12.12
CA ASN A 117 -22.33 13.27 -10.68
C ASN A 117 -20.83 13.04 -10.41
N PHE A 118 -20.00 13.97 -10.87
CA PHE A 118 -18.54 13.89 -10.73
C PHE A 118 -18.05 14.00 -9.28
N GLU A 119 -18.87 14.59 -8.40
CA GLU A 119 -18.57 14.66 -6.98
C GLU A 119 -18.61 13.28 -6.32
N ALA A 120 -19.62 12.46 -6.62
CA ALA A 120 -19.69 11.08 -6.14
C ALA A 120 -18.52 10.23 -6.65
N ILE A 121 -18.15 10.38 -7.93
CA ILE A 121 -16.99 9.69 -8.53
C ILE A 121 -15.71 10.09 -7.79
N THR A 122 -15.50 11.40 -7.58
CA THR A 122 -14.34 11.93 -6.86
C THR A 122 -14.28 11.42 -5.43
N THR A 123 -15.40 11.42 -4.73
CA THR A 123 -15.51 10.93 -3.34
C THR A 123 -15.20 9.45 -3.25
N THR A 124 -15.72 8.64 -4.17
CA THR A 124 -15.45 7.20 -4.24
C THR A 124 -13.97 6.92 -4.52
N ALA A 125 -13.38 7.65 -5.47
CA ALA A 125 -11.96 7.52 -5.78
C ALA A 125 -11.06 7.90 -4.59
N LYS A 126 -11.38 8.98 -3.87
CA LYS A 126 -10.66 9.38 -2.65
C LYS A 126 -10.72 8.29 -1.58
N LYS A 127 -11.93 7.75 -1.29
CA LYS A 127 -12.09 6.65 -0.33
C LYS A 127 -11.31 5.39 -0.73
N ALA A 128 -11.30 5.05 -2.02
CA ALA A 128 -10.52 3.91 -2.51
C ALA A 128 -9.01 4.12 -2.27
N VAL A 129 -8.50 5.32 -2.53
CA VAL A 129 -7.10 5.67 -2.26
C VAL A 129 -6.79 5.64 -0.76
N GLU A 130 -7.67 6.15 0.10
CA GLU A 130 -7.53 6.08 1.55
C GLU A 130 -7.42 4.64 2.05
N ILE A 131 -8.30 3.74 1.58
CA ILE A 131 -8.24 2.31 1.90
C ILE A 131 -6.92 1.69 1.39
N LEU A 132 -6.49 2.06 0.19
CA LEU A 132 -5.28 1.54 -0.44
C LEU A 132 -4.01 1.93 0.32
N LEU A 133 -3.93 3.16 0.78
CA LEU A 133 -2.82 3.68 1.58
C LEU A 133 -2.89 3.18 3.02
N GLY A 134 -4.10 3.10 3.59
CA GLY A 134 -4.36 2.60 4.93
C GLY A 134 -3.58 3.35 5.99
N PHE A 135 -3.50 4.67 5.88
CA PHE A 135 -2.86 5.48 6.91
C PHE A 135 -3.54 5.29 8.25
N GLU A 136 -2.75 5.00 9.27
CA GLU A 136 -3.22 4.69 10.61
C GLU A 136 -2.18 5.19 11.62
N PHE A 137 -2.63 5.85 12.68
CA PHE A 137 -1.76 6.18 13.80
C PHE A 137 -1.21 4.88 14.41
N ASP A 138 0.11 4.83 14.64
CA ASP A 138 0.76 3.70 15.31
C ASP A 138 1.14 4.06 16.74
N HIS A 139 2.07 4.98 16.88
CA HIS A 139 2.53 5.42 18.20
C HIS A 139 3.01 6.88 18.17
N MET A 140 3.14 7.43 19.36
CA MET A 140 3.82 8.68 19.61
C MET A 140 5.09 8.40 20.41
N GLY A 141 6.22 8.90 19.93
CA GLY A 141 7.49 8.87 20.63
C GLY A 141 7.70 10.14 21.44
N ILE A 142 8.06 9.99 22.70
CA ILE A 142 8.45 11.07 23.63
C ILE A 142 9.94 10.98 23.81
N ASN A 143 10.66 12.08 23.58
CA ASN A 143 12.10 12.12 23.82
C ASN A 143 12.37 12.21 25.33
N ALA A 144 13.14 11.24 25.86
CA ALA A 144 13.73 11.34 27.18
C ALA A 144 15.22 11.65 27.07
N ASP A 145 15.76 12.27 28.11
CA ASP A 145 17.17 12.70 28.15
C ASP A 145 18.13 11.58 28.54
N SER A 146 17.60 10.50 29.13
CA SER A 146 18.39 9.33 29.56
C SER A 146 17.56 8.05 29.66
N PRO A 147 18.19 6.87 29.69
CA PRO A 147 17.52 5.59 29.95
C PRO A 147 16.70 5.59 31.24
N GLU A 148 17.26 6.15 32.33
CA GLU A 148 16.61 6.21 33.63
C GLU A 148 15.34 7.07 33.57
N LYS A 149 15.39 8.19 32.84
CA LYS A 149 14.24 9.08 32.67
C LYS A 149 13.16 8.42 31.81
N SER A 150 13.57 7.65 30.81
CA SER A 150 12.64 6.85 29.98
C SER A 150 11.92 5.79 30.84
N GLU A 151 12.64 5.09 31.71
CA GLU A 151 12.06 4.08 32.62
C GLU A 151 11.12 4.71 33.64
N GLU A 152 11.55 5.82 34.28
CA GLU A 152 10.72 6.60 35.22
C GLU A 152 9.41 7.02 34.54
N THR A 153 9.50 7.58 33.33
CA THR A 153 8.32 8.05 32.59
C THR A 153 7.37 6.89 32.26
N ALA A 154 7.88 5.75 31.82
CA ALA A 154 7.06 4.57 31.56
C ALA A 154 6.36 4.08 32.84
N GLY A 155 7.05 4.09 33.99
CA GLY A 155 6.49 3.74 35.29
C GLY A 155 5.41 4.73 35.77
N LEU A 156 5.51 6.03 35.45
CA LEU A 156 4.47 7.00 35.75
C LEU A 156 3.18 6.71 34.98
N PHE A 157 3.28 6.32 33.72
CA PHE A 157 2.11 5.91 32.91
C PHE A 157 1.47 4.61 33.43
N GLU A 158 2.30 3.65 33.87
CA GLU A 158 1.78 2.44 34.51
C GLU A 158 1.04 2.76 35.81
N LYS A 159 1.66 3.54 36.68
CA LYS A 159 1.05 3.93 37.98
C LYS A 159 -0.23 4.70 37.83
N ALA A 160 -0.29 5.63 36.84
CA ALA A 160 -1.45 6.52 36.68
C ALA A 160 -2.59 5.88 35.90
N PHE A 161 -2.27 5.07 34.87
CA PHE A 161 -3.25 4.60 33.88
C PHE A 161 -3.25 3.09 33.67
N GLY A 162 -2.34 2.34 34.31
CA GLY A 162 -2.19 0.90 34.13
C GLY A 162 -1.56 0.50 32.78
N PHE A 163 -0.84 1.41 32.12
CA PHE A 163 -0.16 1.13 30.86
C PHE A 163 1.11 0.32 31.13
N VAL A 164 0.99 -1.00 30.98
CA VAL A 164 2.09 -1.92 31.31
C VAL A 164 3.34 -1.60 30.47
N PRO A 165 4.49 -1.34 31.12
CA PRO A 165 5.71 -1.03 30.40
C PRO A 165 6.29 -2.24 29.66
N LYS A 166 6.87 -1.96 28.49
CA LYS A 166 7.71 -2.90 27.75
C LYS A 166 9.07 -2.26 27.53
N PHE A 167 10.10 -2.81 28.18
CA PHE A 167 11.45 -2.30 28.11
C PHE A 167 12.20 -2.85 26.89
N GLY A 168 12.77 -1.95 26.09
CA GLY A 168 13.56 -2.26 24.90
C GLY A 168 14.98 -1.69 24.97
N ASN A 169 15.75 -1.88 23.91
CA ASN A 169 17.13 -1.42 23.86
C ASN A 169 17.26 0.09 23.65
N SER A 170 16.53 0.66 22.69
CA SER A 170 16.57 2.07 22.31
C SER A 170 15.46 2.91 22.93
N SER A 171 14.37 2.27 23.35
CA SER A 171 13.18 2.92 23.91
C SER A 171 12.41 1.97 24.83
N ASN A 172 11.55 2.54 25.65
CA ASN A 172 10.58 1.83 26.47
C ASN A 172 9.18 2.20 25.99
N PHE A 173 8.25 1.25 26.04
CA PHE A 173 6.85 1.53 25.71
C PHE A 173 6.00 1.55 26.97
N ALA A 174 5.07 2.51 27.05
CA ALA A 174 3.98 2.51 28.02
C ALA A 174 2.68 2.20 27.28
N GLY A 175 2.18 0.98 27.46
CA GLY A 175 1.09 0.47 26.64
C GLY A 175 1.51 0.30 25.15
N PRO A 176 0.54 0.22 24.23
CA PRO A 176 0.81 -0.10 22.82
C PRO A 176 1.29 1.10 21.97
N SER A 177 1.04 2.34 22.41
CA SER A 177 1.14 3.52 21.54
C SER A 177 1.97 4.67 22.09
N LEU A 178 2.58 4.52 23.25
CA LEU A 178 3.52 5.51 23.79
C LEU A 178 4.92 4.91 23.82
N GLU A 179 5.79 5.40 22.96
CA GLU A 179 7.21 5.09 22.94
C GLU A 179 7.96 6.20 23.71
N ILE A 180 8.77 5.84 24.69
CA ILE A 180 9.64 6.78 25.41
C ILE A 180 11.06 6.42 25.00
N THR A 181 11.69 7.26 24.19
CA THR A 181 13.07 7.02 23.72
C THR A 181 14.05 7.19 24.89
N LYS A 182 15.14 6.43 24.88
CA LYS A 182 16.19 6.53 25.91
C LYS A 182 17.15 7.69 25.68
N PHE A 183 17.15 8.21 24.47
CA PHE A 183 17.93 9.36 24.04
C PHE A 183 17.10 10.21 23.08
N PRO A 184 17.35 11.52 23.01
CA PRO A 184 16.67 12.40 22.07
C PRO A 184 16.82 11.90 20.63
N GLY A 185 15.69 11.75 19.94
CA GLY A 185 15.60 11.42 18.53
C GLY A 185 15.27 12.66 17.69
N LEU A 186 14.77 12.42 16.47
CA LEU A 186 14.27 13.49 15.63
C LEU A 186 13.01 14.12 16.24
N GLY A 187 12.82 15.42 15.95
CA GLY A 187 11.73 16.23 16.49
C GLY A 187 12.02 16.76 17.89
N GLN A 188 11.79 18.04 18.10
CA GLN A 188 12.01 18.68 19.41
C GLN A 188 11.19 18.03 20.51
N ASN A 189 9.95 17.65 20.21
CA ASN A 189 9.01 17.05 21.16
C ASN A 189 8.95 15.53 21.07
N GLY A 190 9.67 14.92 20.11
CA GLY A 190 9.61 13.50 19.78
C GLY A 190 9.06 13.23 18.39
N HIS A 191 8.39 12.10 18.21
CA HIS A 191 7.92 11.72 16.87
C HIS A 191 6.49 11.15 16.89
N ILE A 192 5.87 11.17 15.72
CA ILE A 192 4.57 10.54 15.44
C ILE A 192 4.77 9.51 14.34
N ALA A 193 4.39 8.28 14.62
CA ALA A 193 4.44 7.18 13.67
C ALA A 193 3.09 6.94 13.01
N VAL A 194 3.08 6.89 11.67
CA VAL A 194 1.91 6.60 10.86
C VAL A 194 2.18 5.36 10.01
N LYS A 195 1.37 4.33 10.19
CA LYS A 195 1.42 3.12 9.36
C LYS A 195 0.83 3.34 7.98
N THR A 196 1.36 2.61 7.01
CA THR A 196 0.80 2.53 5.65
C THR A 196 0.85 1.10 5.13
N ASN A 197 -0.05 0.77 4.20
CA ASN A 197 -0.08 -0.54 3.54
C ASN A 197 1.01 -0.68 2.44
N SER A 198 1.59 0.43 1.99
CA SER A 198 2.62 0.42 0.94
C SER A 198 3.45 1.69 0.99
N MET A 199 4.70 1.57 1.41
CA MET A 199 5.64 2.69 1.48
C MET A 199 5.81 3.40 0.12
N PRO A 200 6.05 2.71 -1.01
CA PRO A 200 6.21 3.40 -2.30
C PRO A 200 4.97 4.19 -2.72
N ARG A 201 3.76 3.63 -2.48
CA ARG A 201 2.51 4.33 -2.81
C ARG A 201 2.27 5.52 -1.89
N ALA A 202 2.58 5.38 -0.59
CA ALA A 202 2.45 6.46 0.38
C ALA A 202 3.38 7.61 0.04
N ILE A 203 4.64 7.35 -0.24
CA ILE A 203 5.63 8.36 -0.66
C ILE A 203 5.15 9.08 -1.93
N HIS A 204 4.73 8.33 -2.96
CA HIS A 204 4.20 8.93 -4.19
C HIS A 204 2.96 9.80 -3.94
N TYR A 205 2.03 9.32 -3.10
CA TYR A 205 0.83 10.07 -2.74
C TYR A 205 1.16 11.38 -2.02
N LEU A 206 2.10 11.35 -1.09
CA LEU A 206 2.56 12.51 -0.33
C LEU A 206 3.31 13.50 -1.23
N SER A 207 4.21 13.03 -2.08
CA SER A 207 4.99 13.88 -3.00
C SER A 207 4.09 14.69 -3.95
N ARG A 208 3.01 14.10 -4.43
CA ARG A 208 2.01 14.80 -5.26
C ARG A 208 1.24 15.89 -4.51
N ARG A 209 1.36 15.96 -3.20
CA ARG A 209 0.78 16.98 -2.31
C ARG A 209 1.81 17.94 -1.74
N GLY A 210 3.04 17.88 -2.25
CA GLY A 210 4.14 18.72 -1.79
C GLY A 210 4.73 18.30 -0.45
N VAL A 211 4.39 17.10 0.06
CA VAL A 211 4.99 16.55 1.28
C VAL A 211 6.17 15.66 0.91
N GLU A 212 7.35 16.04 1.34
CA GLU A 212 8.58 15.35 1.03
C GLU A 212 9.02 14.42 2.17
N VAL A 213 9.64 13.30 1.80
CA VAL A 213 10.30 12.38 2.73
C VAL A 213 11.81 12.62 2.74
N ASP A 214 12.42 12.39 3.89
CA ASP A 214 13.87 12.41 4.06
C ASP A 214 14.43 11.00 3.83
N MET A 215 14.92 10.74 2.63
CA MET A 215 15.45 9.44 2.24
C MET A 215 16.71 9.03 3.01
N GLU A 216 17.42 9.95 3.66
CA GLU A 216 18.58 9.64 4.49
C GLU A 216 18.16 8.91 5.78
N THR A 217 16.90 9.10 6.20
CA THR A 217 16.32 8.41 7.37
C THR A 217 15.70 7.06 7.04
N ALA A 218 15.70 6.66 5.77
CA ALA A 218 15.04 5.43 5.33
C ALA A 218 15.67 4.17 5.96
N LYS A 219 14.82 3.32 6.54
CA LYS A 219 15.21 2.02 7.09
C LYS A 219 14.68 0.91 6.22
N TYR A 220 15.50 -0.12 6.03
CA TYR A 220 15.21 -1.25 5.17
C TYR A 220 15.30 -2.58 5.92
N LYS A 221 14.47 -3.54 5.49
CA LYS A 221 14.60 -4.95 5.85
C LYS A 221 14.74 -5.74 4.55
N GLY A 222 15.96 -6.17 4.23
CA GLY A 222 16.31 -6.58 2.87
C GLY A 222 16.10 -5.42 1.91
N ASP A 223 15.42 -5.66 0.79
CA ASP A 223 15.12 -4.63 -0.22
C ASP A 223 13.85 -3.82 0.08
N LYS A 224 13.12 -4.17 1.17
CA LYS A 224 11.86 -3.51 1.53
C LYS A 224 12.12 -2.35 2.48
N MET A 225 11.72 -1.13 2.10
CA MET A 225 11.69 0.02 3.00
C MET A 225 10.61 -0.19 4.05
N ILE A 226 10.96 -0.09 5.33
CA ILE A 226 10.06 -0.32 6.47
C ILE A 226 9.76 0.95 7.26
N ALA A 227 10.58 1.97 7.16
CA ALA A 227 10.35 3.27 7.80
C ALA A 227 11.04 4.39 7.03
N VAL A 228 10.48 5.61 7.07
CA VAL A 228 11.10 6.83 6.56
C VAL A 228 10.45 8.04 7.21
N TYR A 229 11.22 9.07 7.56
CA TYR A 229 10.69 10.32 8.09
C TYR A 229 10.27 11.29 6.98
N LEU A 230 9.29 12.14 7.30
CA LEU A 230 9.01 13.35 6.50
C LEU A 230 10.11 14.38 6.77
N LYS A 231 10.37 15.27 5.80
CA LYS A 231 11.34 16.35 5.99
C LYS A 231 10.86 17.41 6.97
N GLU A 232 9.55 17.67 6.97
CA GLU A 232 8.94 18.70 7.81
C GLU A 232 8.48 18.12 9.16
N GLU A 233 8.73 18.89 10.23
CA GLU A 233 8.16 18.62 11.55
C GLU A 233 6.79 19.27 11.70
N TYR A 234 5.89 18.61 12.40
CA TYR A 234 4.56 19.14 12.72
C TYR A 234 4.50 19.47 14.20
N ALA A 235 4.41 20.77 14.54
CA ALA A 235 4.40 21.28 15.91
C ALA A 235 5.59 20.74 16.76
N GLY A 236 6.78 20.64 16.15
CA GLY A 236 7.98 20.12 16.83
C GLY A 236 8.03 18.60 16.97
N PHE A 237 7.12 17.87 16.34
CA PHE A 237 7.19 16.41 16.20
C PHE A 237 7.71 16.03 14.82
N ALA A 238 8.72 15.20 14.78
CA ALA A 238 9.09 14.51 13.55
C ALA A 238 8.01 13.46 13.21
N VAL A 239 7.62 13.38 11.95
CA VAL A 239 6.61 12.40 11.50
C VAL A 239 7.28 11.35 10.63
N HIS A 240 7.00 10.08 10.90
CA HIS A 240 7.54 9.02 10.06
C HIS A 240 6.47 8.01 9.63
N LEU A 241 6.68 7.44 8.45
CA LEU A 241 5.90 6.34 7.93
C LEU A 241 6.48 5.01 8.39
N LEU A 242 5.60 4.05 8.65
CA LEU A 242 5.93 2.65 8.90
C LEU A 242 5.16 1.75 7.93
N GLU A 243 5.83 0.80 7.31
CA GLU A 243 5.16 -0.25 6.52
C GLU A 243 4.49 -1.27 7.45
N LYS A 244 3.22 -1.62 7.18
CA LYS A 244 2.45 -2.66 7.92
C LYS A 244 2.98 -4.06 7.69
#